data_480dee0bd302c7e920a1b277f8089f54
#
_entry.id   480dee0bd302c7e920a1b277f8089f54
#
_cell.length_a   1.000
_cell.length_b   1.000
_cell.length_c   1.000
_cell.angle_alpha   90.00
_cell.angle_beta   90.00
_cell.angle_gamma   90.00
#
_symmetry.space_group_name_H-M   'P 1'
#
loop_
_entity.id
_entity.type
_entity.pdbx_description
1 polymer ?
#
loop_
_entity_poly.entity_id
_entity_poly.type
_entity_poly.pdbx_seq_one_letter_code
_entity_poly.pdbx_strand_id
1 'polypeptide(L)'
;FDPDGPYRHFSFDTTRKTNNEVARLTIEYEYLNGADVNIKREQYKNLRSAVKIIVGEAVTDDMSDYDKAKALHDYLVLNNEYDMRLYSGNMPHISYTAYGAILEHTSVCAGYAYAYKMLLEEAGIPVEYVRNSNHAWDIVQIDGEWYHVDTTWDDPTPDRKGYVRYDYFLRSDSFMSRDHSGWTASRKCTSTKYDNTTVLNDEEKQQKEEQEQYNALVNEILAQMQQQLAAMPYQDAESLRNAETLTNDDVSCKIYIPADKYEYGPMQKAWEKLTQLNTREDFVICGTAKTQKTEDNRWYFSVFRKDIQAEIQRRQDENSQAVSEQGEKLILELQRAIKSGEAADYVYSCPNYSEAAIKYACDRMNA
;
A
#
# COMPACT_ATOMS: atom_id res chain seq x y z
N PHE A 1 28.88 -31.08 -5.58
CA PHE A 1 28.38 -32.44 -5.34
C PHE A 1 26.98 -32.32 -4.76
N ASP A 2 25.97 -32.82 -5.47
CA ASP A 2 24.60 -32.91 -4.99
C ASP A 2 24.45 -34.24 -4.26
N PRO A 3 24.40 -34.25 -2.90
CA PRO A 3 24.29 -35.50 -2.15
C PRO A 3 22.95 -36.23 -2.35
N ASP A 4 21.92 -35.51 -2.81
CA ASP A 4 20.60 -36.03 -3.18
C ASP A 4 20.45 -36.17 -4.70
N GLY A 5 21.56 -35.99 -5.46
CA GLY A 5 21.60 -36.15 -6.90
C GLY A 5 21.22 -37.57 -7.35
N PRO A 6 20.91 -37.75 -8.64
CA PRO A 6 20.43 -39.00 -9.19
C PRO A 6 21.49 -40.12 -9.27
N TYR A 7 22.14 -40.37 -8.14
CA TYR A 7 23.16 -41.42 -8.04
C TYR A 7 22.53 -42.70 -7.49
N ARG A 8 22.85 -43.80 -8.13
CA ARG A 8 22.33 -45.11 -7.79
C ARG A 8 23.25 -45.91 -6.89
N HIS A 9 24.55 -45.72 -7.05
CA HIS A 9 25.55 -46.53 -6.40
C HIS A 9 26.85 -45.76 -6.20
N PHE A 10 27.42 -45.90 -5.01
CA PHE A 10 28.77 -45.42 -4.71
C PHE A 10 29.62 -46.62 -4.36
N SER A 11 30.76 -46.77 -5.02
CA SER A 11 31.83 -47.65 -4.61
C SER A 11 33.11 -46.85 -4.39
N PHE A 12 33.94 -47.31 -3.49
CA PHE A 12 35.23 -46.70 -3.29
C PHE A 12 36.31 -47.78 -3.17
N ASP A 13 37.47 -47.47 -3.68
CA ASP A 13 38.66 -48.25 -3.55
C ASP A 13 39.81 -47.39 -2.99
N THR A 14 40.65 -47.96 -2.14
CA THR A 14 41.76 -47.27 -1.51
C THR A 14 43.06 -47.99 -1.74
N THR A 15 44.04 -47.28 -2.27
CA THR A 15 45.41 -47.74 -2.29
C THR A 15 46.13 -47.13 -1.09
N ARG A 16 46.83 -47.99 -0.30
CA ARG A 16 47.57 -47.54 0.89
C ARG A 16 49.07 -47.54 0.64
N LYS A 17 49.77 -46.63 1.31
CA LYS A 17 51.23 -46.63 1.41
C LYS A 17 51.67 -47.67 2.44
N THR A 18 52.96 -47.96 2.46
CA THR A 18 53.60 -48.88 3.40
C THR A 18 53.44 -48.50 4.87
N ASN A 19 53.21 -47.21 5.16
CA ASN A 19 52.92 -46.70 6.49
C ASN A 19 51.42 -46.70 6.82
N ASN A 20 50.59 -47.38 6.06
CA ASN A 20 49.12 -47.48 6.20
C ASN A 20 48.32 -46.21 5.90
N GLU A 21 48.97 -45.14 5.45
CA GLU A 21 48.26 -43.94 4.97
C GLU A 21 47.58 -44.22 3.61
N VAL A 22 46.37 -43.61 3.42
CA VAL A 22 45.68 -43.69 2.13
C VAL A 22 46.45 -42.88 1.09
N ALA A 23 46.99 -43.55 0.08
CA ALA A 23 47.73 -42.93 -1.01
C ALA A 23 46.82 -42.44 -2.14
N ARG A 24 45.70 -43.15 -2.35
CA ARG A 24 44.71 -42.84 -3.36
C ARG A 24 43.34 -43.32 -2.88
N LEU A 25 42.34 -42.47 -3.03
CA LEU A 25 40.92 -42.78 -2.91
C LEU A 25 40.33 -42.68 -4.31
N THR A 26 39.73 -43.76 -4.81
CA THR A 26 38.95 -43.76 -6.04
C THR A 26 37.48 -43.91 -5.63
N ILE A 27 36.63 -42.98 -6.05
CA ILE A 27 35.19 -43.03 -5.85
C ILE A 27 34.58 -43.25 -7.23
N GLU A 28 33.84 -44.32 -7.37
CA GLU A 28 33.02 -44.60 -8.54
C GLU A 28 31.56 -44.39 -8.19
N TYR A 29 30.81 -43.74 -9.07
CA TYR A 29 29.40 -43.50 -8.90
C TYR A 29 28.66 -43.69 -10.21
N GLU A 30 27.45 -44.20 -10.13
CA GLU A 30 26.59 -44.45 -11.27
C GLU A 30 25.37 -43.53 -11.16
N TYR A 31 25.06 -42.81 -12.23
CA TYR A 31 23.86 -42.01 -12.29
C TYR A 31 22.59 -42.88 -12.45
N LEU A 32 21.52 -42.50 -11.78
CA LEU A 32 20.20 -43.09 -11.99
C LEU A 32 19.77 -42.93 -13.47
N ASN A 33 19.14 -43.99 -14.00
CA ASN A 33 18.61 -44.01 -15.37
C ASN A 33 19.65 -43.95 -16.51
N GLY A 34 20.89 -44.33 -16.28
CA GLY A 34 21.89 -44.43 -17.34
C GLY A 34 22.26 -43.08 -17.99
N ALA A 35 22.16 -41.99 -17.25
CA ALA A 35 22.52 -40.67 -17.75
C ALA A 35 24.01 -40.63 -18.14
N ASP A 36 24.32 -40.08 -19.32
CA ASP A 36 25.70 -39.92 -19.80
C ASP A 36 26.48 -38.98 -18.87
N VAL A 37 27.55 -39.49 -18.29
CA VAL A 37 28.45 -38.77 -17.37
C VAL A 37 29.01 -37.50 -18.00
N ASN A 38 29.28 -37.52 -19.30
CA ASN A 38 29.83 -36.36 -20.00
C ASN A 38 28.79 -35.26 -20.15
N ILE A 39 27.54 -35.64 -20.43
CA ILE A 39 26.42 -34.67 -20.45
C ILE A 39 26.22 -34.06 -19.08
N LYS A 40 26.24 -34.84 -18.01
CA LYS A 40 26.11 -34.35 -16.63
C LYS A 40 27.25 -33.44 -16.21
N ARG A 41 28.48 -33.79 -16.60
CA ARG A 41 29.66 -32.94 -16.34
C ARG A 41 29.56 -31.59 -17.06
N GLU A 42 29.08 -31.58 -18.30
CA GLU A 42 28.93 -30.33 -19.04
C GLU A 42 27.78 -29.50 -18.49
N GLN A 43 26.66 -30.12 -18.12
CA GLN A 43 25.55 -29.44 -17.41
C GLN A 43 26.04 -28.77 -16.11
N TYR A 44 26.83 -29.50 -15.28
CA TYR A 44 27.38 -28.94 -14.05
C TYR A 44 28.33 -27.77 -14.31
N LYS A 45 29.17 -27.87 -15.33
CA LYS A 45 30.11 -26.82 -15.73
C LYS A 45 29.34 -25.55 -16.19
N ASN A 46 28.32 -25.74 -17.00
CA ASN A 46 27.44 -24.63 -17.45
C ASN A 46 26.72 -23.98 -16.27
N LEU A 47 26.18 -24.78 -15.36
CA LEU A 47 25.53 -24.28 -14.13
C LEU A 47 26.50 -23.46 -13.27
N ARG A 48 27.73 -23.98 -13.01
CA ARG A 48 28.76 -23.26 -12.24
C ARG A 48 29.17 -21.93 -12.91
N SER A 49 29.23 -21.91 -14.23
CA SER A 49 29.54 -20.70 -14.98
C SER A 49 28.38 -19.67 -14.86
N ALA A 50 27.14 -20.11 -14.97
CA ALA A 50 25.95 -19.25 -14.79
C ALA A 50 25.89 -18.68 -13.36
N VAL A 51 26.09 -19.50 -12.33
CA VAL A 51 26.16 -19.06 -10.92
C VAL A 51 27.18 -17.94 -10.73
N LYS A 52 28.40 -18.09 -11.28
CA LYS A 52 29.42 -17.03 -11.20
C LYS A 52 29.02 -15.72 -11.88
N ILE A 53 28.38 -15.82 -13.04
CA ILE A 53 27.91 -14.64 -13.78
C ILE A 53 26.82 -13.94 -12.96
N ILE A 54 25.82 -14.67 -12.48
CA ILE A 54 24.71 -14.15 -11.69
C ILE A 54 25.21 -13.43 -10.44
N VAL A 55 26.09 -14.09 -9.67
CA VAL A 55 26.66 -13.50 -8.46
C VAL A 55 27.49 -12.26 -8.78
N GLY A 56 28.29 -12.30 -9.84
CA GLY A 56 29.10 -11.16 -10.27
C GLY A 56 28.28 -9.96 -10.77
N GLU A 57 27.05 -10.18 -11.23
CA GLU A 57 26.13 -9.11 -11.65
C GLU A 57 25.24 -8.60 -10.51
N ALA A 58 24.80 -9.48 -9.60
CA ALA A 58 23.86 -9.15 -8.55
C ALA A 58 24.49 -8.66 -7.24
N VAL A 59 25.80 -8.96 -7.02
CA VAL A 59 26.47 -8.72 -5.73
C VAL A 59 27.71 -7.86 -5.94
N THR A 60 27.87 -6.83 -5.09
CA THR A 60 29.07 -6.01 -5.03
C THR A 60 29.82 -6.20 -3.70
N ASP A 61 31.12 -5.86 -3.67
CA ASP A 61 31.97 -6.08 -2.50
C ASP A 61 31.57 -5.25 -1.26
N ASP A 62 30.87 -4.13 -1.45
CA ASP A 62 30.41 -3.24 -0.40
C ASP A 62 29.04 -3.65 0.19
N MET A 63 28.36 -4.61 -0.40
CA MET A 63 27.09 -5.13 0.15
C MET A 63 27.31 -5.88 1.47
N SER A 64 26.41 -5.68 2.42
CA SER A 64 26.28 -6.52 3.62
C SER A 64 25.84 -7.94 3.26
N ASP A 65 26.06 -8.92 4.16
CA ASP A 65 25.57 -10.28 3.96
C ASP A 65 24.06 -10.35 3.80
N TYR A 66 23.31 -9.46 4.50
CA TYR A 66 21.86 -9.28 4.32
C TYR A 66 21.52 -8.85 2.89
N ASP A 67 22.20 -7.81 2.37
CA ASP A 67 21.91 -7.28 1.03
C ASP A 67 22.27 -8.27 -0.06
N LYS A 68 23.39 -9.00 0.09
CA LYS A 68 23.78 -10.09 -0.81
C LYS A 68 22.76 -11.22 -0.83
N ALA A 69 22.34 -11.69 0.36
CA ALA A 69 21.33 -12.74 0.48
C ALA A 69 20.00 -12.31 -0.15
N LYS A 70 19.59 -11.04 0.09
CA LYS A 70 18.37 -10.48 -0.50
C LYS A 70 18.46 -10.38 -2.03
N ALA A 71 19.55 -9.86 -2.56
CA ALA A 71 19.74 -9.71 -4.02
C ALA A 71 19.67 -11.06 -4.75
N LEU A 72 20.27 -12.11 -4.17
CA LEU A 72 20.24 -13.45 -4.73
C LEU A 72 18.90 -14.16 -4.57
N HIS A 73 18.19 -13.89 -3.47
CA HIS A 73 16.79 -14.30 -3.28
C HIS A 73 15.90 -13.69 -4.37
N ASP A 74 15.96 -12.38 -4.54
CA ASP A 74 15.16 -11.64 -5.51
C ASP A 74 15.48 -12.09 -6.95
N TYR A 75 16.76 -12.29 -7.26
CA TYR A 75 17.16 -12.84 -8.56
C TYR A 75 16.47 -14.18 -8.84
N LEU A 76 16.49 -15.10 -7.87
CA LEU A 76 15.93 -16.42 -8.07
C LEU A 76 14.40 -16.39 -8.22
N VAL A 77 13.70 -15.63 -7.38
CA VAL A 77 12.25 -15.49 -7.46
C VAL A 77 11.82 -14.81 -8.76
N LEU A 78 12.55 -13.81 -9.23
CA LEU A 78 12.21 -13.07 -10.47
C LEU A 78 12.54 -13.82 -11.77
N ASN A 79 13.40 -14.83 -11.72
CA ASN A 79 13.90 -15.53 -12.91
C ASN A 79 13.58 -17.03 -12.91
N ASN A 80 12.75 -17.53 -12.01
CA ASN A 80 12.34 -18.92 -11.97
C ASN A 80 10.84 -19.01 -11.70
N GLU A 81 10.17 -20.01 -12.29
CA GLU A 81 8.75 -20.26 -12.10
C GLU A 81 8.53 -21.63 -11.44
N TYR A 82 7.51 -21.73 -10.58
CA TYR A 82 7.18 -23.01 -9.97
C TYR A 82 6.63 -24.00 -11.00
N ASP A 83 7.21 -25.18 -11.07
CA ASP A 83 6.85 -26.20 -12.06
C ASP A 83 5.51 -26.89 -11.72
N MET A 84 4.44 -26.38 -12.30
CA MET A 84 3.08 -26.90 -12.12
C MET A 84 2.86 -28.31 -12.66
N ARG A 85 3.82 -28.87 -13.45
CA ARG A 85 3.75 -30.28 -13.89
C ARG A 85 3.84 -31.25 -12.73
N LEU A 86 4.27 -30.82 -11.54
CA LEU A 86 4.18 -31.60 -10.30
C LEU A 86 2.77 -32.17 -10.08
N TYR A 87 1.74 -31.41 -10.37
CA TYR A 87 0.34 -31.78 -10.14
C TYR A 87 -0.24 -32.63 -11.26
N SER A 88 0.45 -32.73 -12.41
CA SER A 88 0.01 -33.56 -13.55
C SER A 88 0.71 -34.92 -13.64
N GLY A 89 1.69 -35.18 -12.76
CA GLY A 89 2.45 -36.44 -12.73
C GLY A 89 3.53 -36.56 -13.81
N ASN A 90 3.77 -35.52 -14.61
CA ASN A 90 4.79 -35.51 -15.70
C ASN A 90 5.99 -34.66 -15.36
N MET A 91 6.42 -34.67 -14.12
CA MET A 91 7.54 -33.87 -13.63
C MET A 91 8.89 -34.34 -14.19
N PRO A 92 9.61 -33.55 -14.95
CA PRO A 92 10.97 -33.89 -15.36
C PRO A 92 11.93 -33.79 -14.16
N HIS A 93 12.85 -34.75 -14.07
CA HIS A 93 13.81 -34.77 -12.95
C HIS A 93 14.63 -33.47 -12.82
N ILE A 94 14.89 -32.79 -13.94
CA ILE A 94 15.66 -31.54 -13.94
C ILE A 94 15.02 -30.45 -13.08
N SER A 95 13.69 -30.43 -12.92
CA SER A 95 12.98 -29.47 -12.09
C SER A 95 13.26 -29.59 -10.59
N TYR A 96 13.86 -30.70 -10.13
CA TYR A 96 14.33 -30.88 -8.76
C TYR A 96 15.77 -30.38 -8.54
N THR A 97 16.42 -29.79 -9.55
CA THR A 97 17.85 -29.45 -9.54
C THR A 97 18.06 -27.95 -9.68
N ALA A 98 19.20 -27.45 -9.19
CA ALA A 98 19.63 -26.07 -9.42
C ALA A 98 19.76 -25.74 -10.92
N TYR A 99 20.04 -26.73 -11.78
CA TYR A 99 20.08 -26.55 -13.23
C TYR A 99 18.72 -26.14 -13.78
N GLY A 100 17.65 -26.81 -13.32
CA GLY A 100 16.26 -26.47 -13.67
C GLY A 100 15.90 -25.04 -13.26
N ALA A 101 16.28 -24.63 -12.07
CA ALA A 101 16.00 -23.29 -11.57
C ALA A 101 16.81 -22.19 -12.30
N ILE A 102 18.11 -22.38 -12.48
CA ILE A 102 19.02 -21.33 -12.97
C ILE A 102 19.07 -21.25 -14.50
N LEU A 103 18.97 -22.38 -15.20
CA LEU A 103 19.16 -22.43 -16.66
C LEU A 103 17.90 -22.76 -17.44
N GLU A 104 16.96 -23.52 -16.85
CA GLU A 104 15.66 -23.81 -17.47
C GLU A 104 14.54 -22.88 -16.93
N HIS A 105 14.85 -22.10 -15.89
CA HIS A 105 13.91 -21.13 -15.27
C HIS A 105 12.60 -21.76 -14.82
N THR A 106 12.60 -23.06 -14.49
CA THR A 106 11.41 -23.77 -14.04
C THR A 106 11.83 -24.88 -13.08
N SER A 107 11.36 -24.82 -11.83
CA SER A 107 11.74 -25.81 -10.83
C SER A 107 10.68 -25.97 -9.73
N VAL A 108 10.83 -27.00 -8.90
CA VAL A 108 10.08 -27.18 -7.64
C VAL A 108 10.97 -26.81 -6.45
N CYS A 109 10.45 -26.90 -5.24
CA CYS A 109 11.13 -26.47 -4.00
C CYS A 109 12.59 -26.95 -3.88
N ALA A 110 12.90 -28.21 -4.23
CA ALA A 110 14.27 -28.70 -4.19
C ALA A 110 15.18 -27.94 -5.18
N GLY A 111 14.69 -27.63 -6.38
CA GLY A 111 15.45 -26.84 -7.36
C GLY A 111 15.72 -25.42 -6.90
N TYR A 112 14.71 -24.76 -6.32
CA TYR A 112 14.86 -23.43 -5.68
C TYR A 112 15.92 -23.46 -4.57
N ALA A 113 15.79 -24.38 -3.62
CA ALA A 113 16.73 -24.48 -2.50
C ALA A 113 18.16 -24.76 -2.96
N TYR A 114 18.38 -25.72 -3.87
CA TYR A 114 19.72 -25.97 -4.40
C TYR A 114 20.31 -24.79 -5.19
N ALA A 115 19.46 -24.07 -5.93
CA ALA A 115 19.90 -22.89 -6.68
C ALA A 115 20.31 -21.76 -5.71
N TYR A 116 19.48 -21.46 -4.73
CA TYR A 116 19.76 -20.42 -3.74
C TYR A 116 21.03 -20.75 -2.94
N LYS A 117 21.15 -22.01 -2.50
CA LYS A 117 22.36 -22.50 -1.85
C LYS A 117 23.60 -22.28 -2.70
N MET A 118 23.60 -22.63 -3.99
CA MET A 118 24.75 -22.44 -4.87
C MET A 118 25.11 -20.98 -5.08
N LEU A 119 24.12 -20.09 -5.18
CA LEU A 119 24.33 -18.65 -5.31
C LEU A 119 24.95 -18.06 -4.03
N LEU A 120 24.45 -18.43 -2.87
CA LEU A 120 24.97 -17.99 -1.57
C LEU A 120 26.39 -18.50 -1.31
N GLU A 121 26.68 -19.77 -1.60
CA GLU A 121 28.04 -20.35 -1.48
C GLU A 121 29.03 -19.61 -2.37
N GLU A 122 28.66 -19.25 -3.60
CA GLU A 122 29.53 -18.48 -4.51
C GLU A 122 29.73 -17.04 -4.00
N ALA A 123 28.72 -16.45 -3.33
CA ALA A 123 28.80 -15.14 -2.68
C ALA A 123 29.54 -15.16 -1.33
N GLY A 124 29.94 -16.35 -0.84
CA GLY A 124 30.65 -16.52 0.43
C GLY A 124 29.75 -16.50 1.67
N ILE A 125 28.44 -16.66 1.53
CA ILE A 125 27.47 -16.70 2.64
C ILE A 125 27.26 -18.14 3.09
N PRO A 126 27.42 -18.46 4.38
CA PRO A 126 27.18 -19.81 4.89
C PRO A 126 25.69 -20.17 4.78
N VAL A 127 25.41 -21.32 4.21
CA VAL A 127 24.06 -21.80 3.92
C VAL A 127 23.99 -23.32 4.11
N GLU A 128 22.84 -23.81 4.56
CA GLU A 128 22.54 -25.24 4.69
C GLU A 128 21.17 -25.53 4.07
N TYR A 129 21.13 -26.55 3.20
CA TYR A 129 19.88 -27.06 2.64
C TYR A 129 19.09 -27.80 3.72
N VAL A 130 17.82 -27.49 3.83
CA VAL A 130 16.90 -28.06 4.81
C VAL A 130 15.70 -28.66 4.07
N ARG A 131 15.21 -29.79 4.58
CA ARG A 131 14.01 -30.43 4.05
C ARG A 131 13.19 -31.11 5.11
N ASN A 132 11.93 -31.33 4.79
CA ASN A 132 11.05 -32.27 5.47
C ASN A 132 10.60 -33.39 4.50
N SER A 133 9.49 -34.05 4.76
CA SER A 133 8.98 -35.16 3.93
C SER A 133 8.51 -34.74 2.52
N ASN A 134 8.15 -33.48 2.31
CA ASN A 134 7.47 -33.01 1.08
C ASN A 134 7.91 -31.62 0.61
N HIS A 135 8.81 -30.96 1.32
CA HIS A 135 9.27 -29.62 0.99
C HIS A 135 10.75 -29.42 1.30
N ALA A 136 11.39 -28.46 0.62
CA ALA A 136 12.79 -28.12 0.78
C ALA A 136 12.98 -26.60 0.70
N TRP A 137 13.90 -26.08 1.55
CA TRP A 137 14.29 -24.67 1.63
C TRP A 137 15.71 -24.56 2.21
N ASP A 138 16.14 -23.39 2.64
CA ASP A 138 17.48 -23.17 3.18
C ASP A 138 17.46 -22.49 4.55
N ILE A 139 18.56 -22.68 5.31
CA ILE A 139 18.94 -21.79 6.38
C ILE A 139 20.24 -21.09 6.03
N VAL A 140 20.33 -19.81 6.32
CA VAL A 140 21.46 -18.92 5.97
C VAL A 140 22.00 -18.22 7.20
N GLN A 141 23.31 -17.95 7.23
CA GLN A 141 23.93 -17.21 8.33
C GLN A 141 24.12 -15.75 7.94
N ILE A 142 23.49 -14.84 8.69
CA ILE A 142 23.60 -13.38 8.55
C ILE A 142 24.04 -12.81 9.90
N ASP A 143 25.08 -12.01 9.92
CA ASP A 143 25.64 -11.40 11.14
C ASP A 143 25.95 -12.42 12.26
N GLY A 144 26.32 -13.64 11.89
CA GLY A 144 26.64 -14.72 12.82
C GLY A 144 25.45 -15.54 13.31
N GLU A 145 24.21 -15.13 13.02
CA GLU A 145 22.96 -15.81 13.39
C GLU A 145 22.37 -16.56 12.22
N TRP A 146 21.70 -17.71 12.48
CA TRP A 146 21.04 -18.50 11.43
C TRP A 146 19.57 -18.17 11.30
N TYR A 147 19.07 -18.15 10.05
CA TYR A 147 17.69 -17.83 9.68
C TYR A 147 17.21 -18.75 8.56
N HIS A 148 15.93 -19.10 8.57
CA HIS A 148 15.30 -19.76 7.44
C HIS A 148 15.04 -18.79 6.30
N VAL A 149 15.20 -19.30 5.06
CA VAL A 149 14.78 -18.63 3.84
C VAL A 149 14.08 -19.65 2.93
N ASP A 150 12.85 -19.40 2.56
CA ASP A 150 12.09 -20.23 1.62
C ASP A 150 11.76 -19.45 0.35
N THR A 151 12.66 -19.50 -0.61
CA THR A 151 12.51 -18.84 -1.90
C THR A 151 11.33 -19.36 -2.71
N THR A 152 10.89 -20.62 -2.48
CA THR A 152 9.72 -21.18 -3.16
C THR A 152 8.42 -20.57 -2.69
N TRP A 153 8.27 -20.37 -1.38
CA TRP A 153 7.04 -19.80 -0.82
C TRP A 153 7.02 -18.27 -0.94
N ASP A 154 8.18 -17.66 -1.17
CA ASP A 154 8.28 -16.24 -1.49
C ASP A 154 8.06 -15.94 -3.00
N ASP A 155 8.03 -17.00 -3.85
CA ASP A 155 7.63 -16.87 -5.25
C ASP A 155 6.10 -17.02 -5.40
N PRO A 156 5.39 -16.00 -5.94
CA PRO A 156 3.94 -16.07 -6.09
C PRO A 156 3.53 -17.11 -7.13
N THR A 157 2.61 -18.00 -6.75
CA THR A 157 2.01 -18.98 -7.68
C THR A 157 0.52 -18.67 -7.85
N PRO A 158 0.02 -18.41 -9.09
CA PRO A 158 0.78 -18.34 -10.34
C PRO A 158 1.80 -17.21 -10.33
N ASP A 159 2.86 -17.35 -11.14
CA ASP A 159 3.93 -16.37 -11.27
C ASP A 159 3.39 -14.95 -11.52
N ARG A 160 3.97 -13.99 -10.83
CA ARG A 160 3.65 -12.57 -10.96
C ARG A 160 4.91 -11.80 -11.34
N LYS A 161 5.05 -11.56 -12.63
CA LYS A 161 6.21 -10.91 -13.20
C LYS A 161 6.60 -9.61 -12.46
N GLY A 162 7.86 -9.55 -12.03
CA GLY A 162 8.41 -8.38 -11.33
C GLY A 162 8.05 -8.27 -9.84
N TYR A 163 7.35 -9.26 -9.28
CA TYR A 163 6.91 -9.24 -7.88
C TYR A 163 7.63 -10.30 -7.05
N VAL A 164 8.14 -9.90 -5.89
CA VAL A 164 8.83 -10.76 -4.91
C VAL A 164 8.11 -10.64 -3.57
N ARG A 165 7.80 -11.77 -2.94
CA ARG A 165 7.36 -11.82 -1.54
C ARG A 165 8.56 -12.03 -0.62
N TYR A 166 8.38 -11.65 0.65
CA TYR A 166 9.40 -11.83 1.68
C TYR A 166 8.80 -12.39 2.97
N ASP A 167 7.71 -13.14 2.84
CA ASP A 167 7.02 -13.73 3.98
C ASP A 167 7.91 -14.74 4.71
N TYR A 168 8.79 -15.40 3.96
CA TYR A 168 9.71 -16.44 4.44
C TYR A 168 11.19 -16.08 4.29
N PHE A 169 11.51 -14.80 4.13
CA PHE A 169 12.89 -14.33 4.06
C PHE A 169 13.43 -14.01 5.46
N LEU A 170 14.49 -14.72 5.90
CA LEU A 170 15.20 -14.57 7.19
C LEU A 170 14.30 -14.78 8.43
N ARG A 171 13.66 -15.94 8.53
CA ARG A 171 12.73 -16.25 9.63
C ARG A 171 13.35 -17.16 10.69
N SER A 172 12.81 -17.07 11.93
CA SER A 172 13.22 -17.96 13.03
C SER A 172 12.55 -19.34 12.96
N ASP A 173 13.07 -20.32 13.73
CA ASP A 173 12.41 -21.61 13.94
C ASP A 173 10.96 -21.44 14.44
N SER A 174 10.72 -20.48 15.34
CA SER A 174 9.39 -20.23 15.90
C SER A 174 8.42 -19.65 14.85
N PHE A 175 8.91 -18.83 13.95
CA PHE A 175 8.13 -18.33 12.83
C PHE A 175 7.75 -19.46 11.86
N MET A 176 8.73 -20.22 11.40
CA MET A 176 8.55 -21.30 10.44
C MET A 176 7.65 -22.42 10.96
N SER A 177 7.68 -22.73 12.26
CA SER A 177 6.87 -23.80 12.83
C SER A 177 5.35 -23.57 12.79
N ARG A 178 4.89 -22.41 12.32
CA ARG A 178 3.46 -22.11 12.14
C ARG A 178 2.84 -22.87 10.98
N ASP A 179 3.64 -23.15 9.94
CA ASP A 179 3.19 -23.77 8.69
C ASP A 179 4.20 -24.77 8.10
N HIS A 180 5.46 -24.73 8.55
CA HIS A 180 6.49 -25.73 8.25
C HIS A 180 6.67 -26.67 9.44
N SER A 181 6.86 -27.96 9.19
CA SER A 181 7.02 -28.95 10.26
C SER A 181 7.92 -30.10 9.83
N GLY A 182 8.49 -30.80 10.81
CA GLY A 182 9.23 -32.05 10.61
C GLY A 182 10.55 -31.92 9.87
N TRP A 183 11.17 -30.74 9.85
CA TRP A 183 12.48 -30.55 9.25
C TRP A 183 13.62 -30.96 10.20
N THR A 184 14.77 -31.21 9.62
CA THR A 184 16.01 -31.44 10.33
C THR A 184 17.08 -30.50 9.77
N ALA A 185 17.71 -29.74 10.67
CA ALA A 185 18.83 -28.85 10.35
C ALA A 185 19.96 -29.05 11.37
N SER A 186 21.20 -28.83 10.95
CA SER A 186 22.35 -28.92 11.86
C SER A 186 22.48 -27.70 12.79
N ARG A 187 21.76 -26.61 12.43
CA ARG A 187 21.76 -25.33 13.13
C ARG A 187 20.37 -24.98 13.62
N LYS A 188 20.28 -24.15 14.65
CA LYS A 188 19.07 -23.58 15.19
C LYS A 188 18.93 -22.13 14.71
N CYS A 189 17.74 -21.75 14.26
CA CYS A 189 17.39 -20.39 13.85
C CYS A 189 16.62 -19.71 14.97
N THR A 190 17.33 -19.29 16.04
CA THR A 190 16.69 -18.77 17.26
C THR A 190 16.45 -17.27 17.26
N SER A 191 17.14 -16.53 16.40
CA SER A 191 17.01 -15.08 16.30
C SER A 191 15.69 -14.68 15.64
N THR A 192 14.91 -13.84 16.32
CA THR A 192 13.63 -13.29 15.84
C THR A 192 13.78 -11.88 15.25
N LYS A 193 15.02 -11.45 14.99
CA LYS A 193 15.35 -10.09 14.50
C LYS A 193 14.50 -9.67 13.31
N TYR A 194 14.25 -10.60 12.39
CA TYR A 194 13.53 -10.32 11.14
C TYR A 194 12.08 -10.84 11.10
N ASP A 195 11.58 -11.52 12.13
CA ASP A 195 10.24 -12.13 12.14
C ASP A 195 9.10 -11.12 11.94
N ASN A 196 9.28 -9.90 12.45
CA ASN A 196 8.30 -8.81 12.33
C ASN A 196 8.73 -7.73 11.32
N THR A 197 9.77 -7.99 10.55
CA THR A 197 10.27 -7.03 9.55
C THR A 197 9.48 -7.22 8.25
N THR A 198 8.78 -6.18 7.83
CA THR A 198 8.20 -6.13 6.49
C THR A 198 9.30 -5.70 5.52
N VAL A 199 9.77 -6.61 4.70
CA VAL A 199 10.63 -6.28 3.57
C VAL A 199 9.71 -5.91 2.41
N LEU A 200 9.81 -4.67 1.95
CA LEU A 200 9.00 -4.17 0.83
C LEU A 200 9.75 -4.46 -0.48
N ASN A 201 9.01 -4.86 -1.51
CA ASN A 201 9.54 -4.86 -2.88
C ASN A 201 9.67 -3.41 -3.39
N ASP A 202 10.28 -3.23 -4.56
CA ASP A 202 10.57 -1.89 -5.05
C ASP A 202 9.30 -1.09 -5.41
N GLU A 203 8.24 -1.75 -5.88
CA GLU A 203 6.94 -1.11 -6.11
C GLU A 203 6.30 -0.65 -4.79
N GLU A 204 6.34 -1.48 -3.77
CA GLU A 204 5.81 -1.13 -2.43
C GLU A 204 6.61 -0.03 -1.76
N LYS A 205 7.94 -0.01 -1.94
CA LYS A 205 8.81 1.09 -1.48
C LYS A 205 8.42 2.40 -2.16
N GLN A 206 8.31 2.37 -3.50
CA GLN A 206 7.93 3.55 -4.27
C GLN A 206 6.54 4.05 -3.87
N GLN A 207 5.54 3.16 -3.75
CA GLN A 207 4.19 3.53 -3.29
C GLN A 207 4.21 4.12 -1.88
N LYS A 208 5.03 3.58 -0.99
CA LYS A 208 5.19 4.10 0.36
C LYS A 208 5.83 5.48 0.36
N GLU A 209 6.88 5.69 -0.43
CA GLU A 209 7.54 6.98 -0.58
C GLU A 209 6.60 8.04 -1.19
N GLU A 210 5.86 7.68 -2.23
CA GLU A 210 4.83 8.54 -2.84
C GLU A 210 3.74 8.91 -1.83
N GLN A 211 3.29 7.95 -1.02
CA GLN A 211 2.29 8.19 0.02
C GLN A 211 2.84 9.07 1.16
N GLU A 212 4.11 8.88 1.55
CA GLU A 212 4.77 9.72 2.55
C GLU A 212 4.94 11.16 2.04
N GLN A 213 5.35 11.36 0.78
CA GLN A 213 5.44 12.67 0.13
C GLN A 213 4.07 13.34 0.04
N TYR A 214 3.03 12.60 -0.35
CA TYR A 214 1.66 13.09 -0.37
C TYR A 214 1.20 13.55 1.01
N ASN A 215 1.43 12.74 2.04
CA ASN A 215 1.07 13.08 3.42
C ASN A 215 1.84 14.30 3.95
N ALA A 216 3.11 14.44 3.62
CA ALA A 216 3.93 15.60 3.97
C ALA A 216 3.36 16.87 3.34
N LEU A 217 2.98 16.81 2.06
CA LEU A 217 2.35 17.91 1.34
C LEU A 217 1.00 18.32 1.96
N VAL A 218 0.15 17.35 2.30
CA VAL A 218 -1.12 17.59 3.00
C VAL A 218 -0.89 18.29 4.33
N ASN A 219 0.12 17.89 5.10
CA ASN A 219 0.43 18.50 6.40
C ASN A 219 1.00 19.92 6.25
N GLU A 220 1.80 20.18 5.22
CA GLU A 220 2.31 21.53 4.91
C GLU A 220 1.15 22.49 4.59
N ILE A 221 0.21 22.06 3.74
CA ILE A 221 -0.98 22.86 3.40
C ILE A 221 -1.86 23.08 4.64
N LEU A 222 -2.08 22.05 5.44
CA LEU A 222 -2.84 22.13 6.68
C LEU A 222 -2.25 23.15 7.64
N ALA A 223 -0.94 23.17 7.82
CA ALA A 223 -0.25 24.14 8.67
C ALA A 223 -0.45 25.58 8.17
N GLN A 224 -0.41 25.82 6.85
CA GLN A 224 -0.70 27.15 6.27
C GLN A 224 -2.17 27.56 6.51
N MET A 225 -3.10 26.62 6.35
CA MET A 225 -4.52 26.87 6.62
C MET A 225 -4.76 27.20 8.11
N GLN A 226 -4.14 26.46 9.02
CA GLN A 226 -4.23 26.69 10.46
C GLN A 226 -3.61 28.05 10.85
N GLN A 227 -2.48 28.42 10.26
CA GLN A 227 -1.84 29.71 10.49
C GLN A 227 -2.75 30.86 10.06
N GLN A 228 -3.36 30.77 8.89
CA GLN A 228 -4.28 31.79 8.40
C GLN A 228 -5.54 31.87 9.26
N LEU A 229 -6.12 30.72 9.64
CA LEU A 229 -7.27 30.64 10.54
C LEU A 229 -6.96 31.29 11.90
N ALA A 230 -5.79 30.99 12.48
CA ALA A 230 -5.37 31.56 13.76
C ALA A 230 -5.16 33.08 13.69
N ALA A 231 -4.67 33.59 12.56
CA ALA A 231 -4.42 35.02 12.32
C ALA A 231 -5.72 35.82 12.00
N MET A 232 -6.85 35.16 11.76
CA MET A 232 -8.11 35.86 11.49
C MET A 232 -8.54 36.69 12.69
N PRO A 233 -8.75 38.02 12.50
CA PRO A 233 -9.14 38.87 13.59
C PRO A 233 -10.52 38.47 14.15
N TYR A 234 -10.68 38.63 15.43
CA TYR A 234 -11.99 38.56 16.08
C TYR A 234 -12.77 39.80 15.63
N GLN A 235 -13.67 39.65 14.69
CA GLN A 235 -14.60 40.74 14.33
C GLN A 235 -15.67 40.86 15.40
N ASP A 236 -15.94 42.09 15.81
CA ASP A 236 -16.99 42.38 16.78
C ASP A 236 -18.36 41.97 16.22
N ALA A 237 -18.95 40.95 16.87
CA ALA A 237 -20.27 40.43 16.49
C ALA A 237 -21.37 41.52 16.56
N GLU A 238 -21.19 42.54 17.39
CA GLU A 238 -22.20 43.60 17.59
C GLU A 238 -22.31 44.54 16.37
N SER A 239 -21.18 44.87 15.74
CA SER A 239 -21.19 45.68 14.51
C SER A 239 -21.82 44.94 13.33
N LEU A 240 -21.69 43.63 13.24
CA LEU A 240 -22.32 42.83 12.21
C LEU A 240 -23.80 42.54 12.47
N ARG A 241 -24.21 42.47 13.75
CA ARG A 241 -25.66 42.31 14.12
C ARG A 241 -26.49 43.53 13.78
N ASN A 242 -25.87 44.72 13.78
CA ASN A 242 -26.54 45.97 13.46
C ASN A 242 -26.58 46.27 11.96
N ALA A 243 -25.98 45.45 11.10
CA ALA A 243 -26.09 45.61 9.66
C ALA A 243 -27.52 45.35 9.18
N GLU A 244 -28.04 46.23 8.33
CA GLU A 244 -29.43 46.10 7.80
C GLU A 244 -29.58 44.81 6.96
N THR A 245 -28.55 44.39 6.28
CA THR A 245 -28.50 43.13 5.50
C THR A 245 -27.25 42.33 5.88
N LEU A 246 -27.44 41.04 6.18
CA LEU A 246 -26.39 40.09 6.41
C LEU A 246 -26.50 38.98 5.37
N THR A 247 -25.43 38.84 4.55
CA THR A 247 -25.30 37.72 3.61
C THR A 247 -24.17 36.80 4.06
N ASN A 248 -24.18 35.55 3.61
CA ASN A 248 -23.08 34.62 3.88
C ASN A 248 -21.75 35.11 3.33
N ASP A 249 -21.75 35.95 2.28
CA ASP A 249 -20.54 36.48 1.69
C ASP A 249 -19.94 37.63 2.53
N ASP A 250 -20.79 38.42 3.26
CA ASP A 250 -20.31 39.49 4.11
C ASP A 250 -19.61 39.02 5.38
N VAL A 251 -19.89 37.80 5.83
CA VAL A 251 -19.39 37.20 7.08
C VAL A 251 -18.43 36.05 6.89
N SER A 252 -18.11 35.71 5.66
CA SER A 252 -17.13 34.66 5.37
C SER A 252 -15.72 35.22 5.36
N CYS A 253 -14.84 34.63 6.17
CA CYS A 253 -13.39 34.76 6.02
C CYS A 253 -12.88 33.75 5.03
N LYS A 254 -11.79 34.07 4.33
CA LYS A 254 -11.23 33.21 3.31
C LYS A 254 -9.81 32.77 3.67
N ILE A 255 -9.54 31.49 3.55
CA ILE A 255 -8.20 30.91 3.60
C ILE A 255 -7.72 30.74 2.16
N TYR A 256 -6.53 31.23 1.85
CA TYR A 256 -5.97 31.20 0.50
C TYR A 256 -4.77 30.27 0.40
N ILE A 257 -4.76 29.40 -0.60
CA ILE A 257 -3.68 28.46 -0.88
C ILE A 257 -3.20 28.67 -2.32
N PRO A 258 -1.89 28.83 -2.58
CA PRO A 258 -1.35 29.00 -3.94
C PRO A 258 -1.71 27.79 -4.85
N ALA A 259 -2.31 28.06 -6.01
CA ALA A 259 -2.75 27.02 -6.93
C ALA A 259 -1.68 26.60 -7.95
N ASP A 260 -0.60 27.35 -8.02
CA ASP A 260 0.61 27.03 -8.79
C ASP A 260 1.55 26.08 -8.04
N LYS A 261 1.46 26.06 -6.71
CA LYS A 261 2.30 25.23 -5.84
C LYS A 261 1.65 23.90 -5.44
N TYR A 262 0.33 23.87 -5.32
CA TYR A 262 -0.38 22.71 -4.77
C TYR A 262 -1.49 22.23 -5.68
N GLU A 263 -1.54 20.91 -5.87
CA GLU A 263 -2.62 20.22 -6.57
C GLU A 263 -3.90 20.17 -5.73
N TYR A 264 -5.02 19.96 -6.39
CA TYR A 264 -6.35 19.95 -5.75
C TYR A 264 -6.50 18.83 -4.70
N GLY A 265 -6.01 17.61 -4.97
CA GLY A 265 -6.17 16.46 -4.09
C GLY A 265 -5.59 16.64 -2.68
N PRO A 266 -4.30 16.96 -2.54
CA PRO A 266 -3.68 17.24 -1.24
C PRO A 266 -4.34 18.39 -0.48
N MET A 267 -4.76 19.42 -1.20
CA MET A 267 -5.43 20.61 -0.66
C MET A 267 -6.82 20.28 -0.10
N GLN A 268 -7.61 19.50 -0.83
CA GLN A 268 -8.91 19.02 -0.35
C GLN A 268 -8.74 18.17 0.93
N LYS A 269 -7.73 17.31 0.95
CA LYS A 269 -7.45 16.47 2.11
C LYS A 269 -7.01 17.28 3.34
N ALA A 270 -6.22 18.32 3.13
CA ALA A 270 -5.85 19.26 4.20
C ALA A 270 -7.07 20.00 4.76
N TRP A 271 -7.98 20.43 3.89
CA TRP A 271 -9.25 21.06 4.30
C TRP A 271 -10.13 20.10 5.12
N GLU A 272 -10.29 18.85 4.70
CA GLU A 272 -11.01 17.83 5.47
C GLU A 272 -10.42 17.65 6.87
N LYS A 273 -9.09 17.60 6.98
CA LYS A 273 -8.40 17.54 8.28
C LYS A 273 -8.63 18.81 9.11
N LEU A 274 -8.60 19.99 8.51
CA LEU A 274 -8.87 21.25 9.20
C LEU A 274 -10.29 21.28 9.79
N THR A 275 -11.28 20.80 9.03
CA THR A 275 -12.68 20.73 9.51
C THR A 275 -12.84 19.79 10.70
N GLN A 276 -12.09 18.68 10.73
CA GLN A 276 -12.11 17.74 11.85
C GLN A 276 -11.42 18.28 13.10
N LEU A 277 -10.29 18.98 12.91
CA LEU A 277 -9.49 19.50 14.02
C LEU A 277 -10.12 20.72 14.71
N ASN A 278 -10.86 21.52 13.97
CA ASN A 278 -11.53 22.78 14.36
C ASN A 278 -10.98 23.48 15.62
N THR A 279 -9.81 24.08 15.48
CA THR A 279 -9.08 24.72 16.59
C THR A 279 -9.66 26.09 17.01
N ARG A 280 -10.65 26.58 16.30
CA ARG A 280 -11.32 27.87 16.52
C ARG A 280 -12.82 27.66 16.72
N GLU A 281 -13.26 27.67 17.97
CA GLU A 281 -14.68 27.45 18.35
C GLU A 281 -15.62 28.53 17.86
N ASP A 282 -15.11 29.73 17.55
CA ASP A 282 -15.83 30.86 17.02
C ASP A 282 -16.11 30.78 15.51
N PHE A 283 -15.55 29.81 14.80
CA PHE A 283 -15.80 29.60 13.38
C PHE A 283 -16.52 28.27 13.09
N VAL A 284 -17.35 28.28 12.05
CA VAL A 284 -17.85 27.09 11.37
C VAL A 284 -17.01 26.86 10.12
N ILE A 285 -16.36 25.72 10.05
CA ILE A 285 -15.61 25.26 8.89
C ILE A 285 -16.51 24.27 8.16
N CYS A 286 -17.07 24.65 7.01
CA CYS A 286 -17.96 23.77 6.24
C CYS A 286 -17.19 22.64 5.57
N GLY A 287 -17.66 21.39 5.71
CA GLY A 287 -17.00 20.18 5.19
C GLY A 287 -16.91 20.09 3.66
N THR A 288 -17.76 20.80 2.93
CA THR A 288 -17.70 20.90 1.46
C THR A 288 -17.10 22.23 1.05
N ALA A 289 -15.83 22.20 0.69
CA ALA A 289 -15.20 23.34 0.05
C ALA A 289 -15.82 23.56 -1.33
N LYS A 290 -16.56 24.66 -1.52
CA LYS A 290 -16.69 25.23 -2.87
C LYS A 290 -15.35 25.91 -3.17
N THR A 291 -14.41 25.13 -3.69
CA THR A 291 -13.13 25.66 -4.15
C THR A 291 -13.36 26.46 -5.41
N GLN A 292 -13.15 27.75 -5.35
CA GLN A 292 -13.05 28.60 -6.53
C GLN A 292 -11.60 29.09 -6.65
N LYS A 293 -11.13 29.12 -7.88
CA LYS A 293 -9.82 29.69 -8.19
C LYS A 293 -9.97 31.18 -8.36
N THR A 294 -9.16 31.97 -7.68
CA THR A 294 -9.12 33.43 -7.86
C THR A 294 -8.41 33.81 -9.14
N GLU A 295 -8.60 35.04 -9.64
CA GLU A 295 -7.90 35.57 -10.83
C GLU A 295 -6.37 35.57 -10.65
N ASP A 296 -5.87 35.71 -9.40
CA ASP A 296 -4.45 35.67 -9.04
C ASP A 296 -3.94 34.25 -8.74
N ASN A 297 -4.63 33.22 -9.29
CA ASN A 297 -4.23 31.82 -9.26
C ASN A 297 -4.06 31.22 -7.85
N ARG A 298 -4.95 31.56 -6.93
CA ARG A 298 -5.06 30.98 -5.58
C ARG A 298 -6.38 30.22 -5.41
N TRP A 299 -6.33 29.14 -4.67
CA TRP A 299 -7.53 28.49 -4.16
C TRP A 299 -8.00 29.21 -2.90
N TYR A 300 -9.31 29.35 -2.71
CA TYR A 300 -9.82 29.84 -1.44
C TYR A 300 -10.87 28.92 -0.84
N PHE A 301 -10.92 28.93 0.48
CA PHE A 301 -11.83 28.18 1.31
C PHE A 301 -12.54 29.16 2.25
N SER A 302 -13.86 29.10 2.31
CA SER A 302 -14.64 29.98 3.16
C SER A 302 -14.84 29.35 4.54
N VAL A 303 -14.59 30.14 5.58
CA VAL A 303 -14.92 29.83 6.97
C VAL A 303 -15.93 30.86 7.48
N PHE A 304 -16.89 30.42 8.27
CA PHE A 304 -17.98 31.28 8.71
C PHE A 304 -17.98 31.40 10.23
N ARG A 305 -18.25 32.56 10.75
CA ARG A 305 -18.45 32.77 12.19
C ARG A 305 -19.72 32.14 12.67
N LYS A 306 -19.66 31.38 13.78
CA LYS A 306 -20.76 30.61 14.35
C LYS A 306 -21.94 31.50 14.81
N ASP A 307 -21.61 32.59 15.47
CA ASP A 307 -22.59 33.54 15.97
C ASP A 307 -23.35 34.30 14.85
N ILE A 308 -22.64 34.59 13.76
CA ILE A 308 -23.22 35.27 12.60
C ILE A 308 -24.08 34.29 11.78
N GLN A 309 -23.63 33.04 11.62
CA GLN A 309 -24.47 32.01 10.99
C GLN A 309 -25.77 31.77 11.75
N ALA A 310 -25.71 31.72 13.07
CA ALA A 310 -26.88 31.58 13.90
C ALA A 310 -27.84 32.78 13.75
N GLU A 311 -27.28 34.00 13.67
CA GLU A 311 -28.09 35.22 13.47
C GLU A 311 -28.71 35.26 12.07
N ILE A 312 -27.99 34.92 11.02
CA ILE A 312 -28.54 34.80 9.66
C ILE A 312 -29.70 33.80 9.65
N GLN A 313 -29.51 32.63 10.24
CA GLN A 313 -30.52 31.57 10.30
C GLN A 313 -31.75 32.08 11.07
N ARG A 314 -31.54 32.73 12.21
CA ARG A 314 -32.65 33.32 13.01
C ARG A 314 -33.46 34.34 12.18
N ARG A 315 -32.81 35.24 11.45
CA ARG A 315 -33.46 36.22 10.57
C ARG A 315 -34.23 35.57 9.42
N GLN A 316 -33.67 34.53 8.84
CA GLN A 316 -34.33 33.75 7.79
C GLN A 316 -35.59 33.06 8.32
N ASP A 317 -35.50 32.47 9.51
CA ASP A 317 -36.64 31.82 10.17
C ASP A 317 -37.75 32.81 10.51
N GLU A 318 -37.37 33.98 11.08
CA GLU A 318 -38.33 35.05 11.41
C GLU A 318 -38.98 35.61 10.13
N ASN A 319 -38.21 35.81 9.07
CA ASN A 319 -38.76 36.28 7.81
C ASN A 319 -39.71 35.24 7.19
N SER A 320 -39.35 33.97 7.26
CA SER A 320 -40.19 32.85 6.77
C SER A 320 -41.49 32.73 7.57
N GLN A 321 -41.40 32.90 8.88
CA GLN A 321 -42.58 32.93 9.76
C GLN A 321 -43.47 34.13 9.44
N ALA A 322 -42.88 35.31 9.31
CA ALA A 322 -43.65 36.54 8.97
C ALA A 322 -44.33 36.42 7.60
N VAL A 323 -43.65 35.84 6.61
CA VAL A 323 -44.19 35.55 5.26
C VAL A 323 -45.36 34.58 5.37
N SER A 324 -45.24 33.51 6.17
CA SER A 324 -46.31 32.54 6.39
C SER A 324 -47.53 33.17 7.09
N GLU A 325 -47.28 33.92 8.16
CA GLU A 325 -48.38 34.60 8.90
C GLU A 325 -49.14 35.61 8.02
N GLN A 326 -48.42 36.44 7.25
CA GLN A 326 -49.03 37.36 6.28
C GLN A 326 -49.78 36.60 5.18
N GLY A 327 -49.19 35.49 4.68
CA GLY A 327 -49.84 34.67 3.67
C GLY A 327 -51.10 34.00 4.14
N GLU A 328 -51.12 33.43 5.33
CA GLU A 328 -52.35 32.83 5.93
C GLU A 328 -53.45 33.89 6.16
N LYS A 329 -53.05 35.10 6.61
CA LYS A 329 -54.00 36.23 6.73
C LYS A 329 -54.56 36.58 5.38
N LEU A 330 -53.76 36.69 4.34
CA LEU A 330 -54.22 36.98 2.98
C LEU A 330 -55.18 35.89 2.46
N ILE A 331 -54.88 34.61 2.69
CA ILE A 331 -55.74 33.48 2.33
C ILE A 331 -57.16 33.68 2.94
N LEU A 332 -57.18 34.00 4.24
CA LEU A 332 -58.47 34.26 4.93
C LEU A 332 -59.23 35.43 4.35
N GLU A 333 -58.55 36.52 3.99
CA GLU A 333 -59.17 37.69 3.35
C GLU A 333 -59.71 37.34 1.95
N LEU A 334 -58.94 36.65 1.14
CA LEU A 334 -59.33 36.17 -0.19
C LEU A 334 -60.54 35.22 -0.11
N GLN A 335 -60.53 34.27 0.82
CA GLN A 335 -61.67 33.37 1.02
C GLN A 335 -62.93 34.08 1.43
N ARG A 336 -62.86 35.18 2.24
CA ARG A 336 -63.99 36.01 2.60
C ARG A 336 -64.49 36.78 1.41
N ALA A 337 -63.59 37.42 0.63
CA ALA A 337 -64.02 38.20 -0.56
C ALA A 337 -64.65 37.28 -1.62
N ILE A 338 -64.16 36.05 -1.81
CA ILE A 338 -64.79 35.07 -2.72
C ILE A 338 -66.21 34.70 -2.21
N LYS A 339 -66.39 34.48 -0.91
CA LYS A 339 -67.70 34.12 -0.31
C LYS A 339 -68.69 35.24 -0.31
N SER A 340 -68.27 36.51 -0.17
CA SER A 340 -69.16 37.69 -0.21
C SER A 340 -69.56 38.11 -1.62
N GLY A 341 -68.92 37.56 -2.65
CA GLY A 341 -69.17 37.97 -4.04
C GLY A 341 -68.51 39.28 -4.44
N GLU A 342 -67.68 39.87 -3.58
CA GLU A 342 -67.00 41.15 -3.85
C GLU A 342 -65.83 40.98 -4.86
N ALA A 343 -65.44 39.77 -5.14
CA ALA A 343 -64.36 39.43 -6.13
C ALA A 343 -64.94 39.00 -7.48
N ALA A 344 -65.80 39.88 -8.09
CA ALA A 344 -66.47 39.52 -9.35
C ALA A 344 -65.59 39.36 -10.59
N ASP A 345 -64.35 39.92 -10.58
CA ASP A 345 -63.44 39.90 -11.73
C ASP A 345 -62.12 39.32 -11.41
N TYR A 346 -61.92 38.47 -10.37
CA TYR A 346 -60.72 37.79 -9.99
C TYR A 346 -59.45 38.67 -9.76
N VAL A 347 -59.61 39.97 -9.61
CA VAL A 347 -58.57 40.95 -9.31
C VAL A 347 -58.69 41.42 -7.89
N TYR A 348 -57.80 40.97 -7.02
CA TYR A 348 -57.76 41.45 -5.61
C TYR A 348 -56.47 42.26 -5.41
N SER A 349 -56.58 43.49 -4.94
CA SER A 349 -55.45 44.36 -4.63
C SER A 349 -54.85 44.05 -3.26
N CYS A 350 -53.64 43.75 -3.17
CA CYS A 350 -52.91 43.35 -1.94
C CYS A 350 -51.82 44.37 -1.55
N PRO A 351 -52.07 45.65 -1.40
CA PRO A 351 -51.04 46.68 -1.21
C PRO A 351 -50.26 46.54 0.12
N ASN A 352 -50.85 45.82 1.09
CA ASN A 352 -50.31 45.67 2.44
C ASN A 352 -49.53 44.34 2.66
N TYR A 353 -49.31 43.57 1.63
CA TYR A 353 -48.64 42.26 1.70
C TYR A 353 -47.39 42.26 0.89
N SER A 354 -46.35 41.58 1.40
CA SER A 354 -45.12 41.39 0.67
C SER A 354 -45.31 40.41 -0.53
N GLU A 355 -44.55 40.59 -1.58
CA GLU A 355 -44.57 39.68 -2.75
C GLU A 355 -44.38 38.21 -2.35
N ALA A 356 -43.50 37.93 -1.37
CA ALA A 356 -43.29 36.61 -0.82
C ALA A 356 -44.52 36.03 -0.14
N ALA A 357 -45.26 36.86 0.64
CA ALA A 357 -46.50 36.45 1.28
C ALA A 357 -47.62 36.20 0.27
N ILE A 358 -47.69 37.01 -0.79
CA ILE A 358 -48.66 36.82 -1.89
C ILE A 358 -48.34 35.49 -2.59
N LYS A 359 -47.10 35.22 -2.93
CA LYS A 359 -46.71 33.98 -3.53
C LYS A 359 -47.03 32.78 -2.64
N TYR A 360 -46.70 32.83 -1.35
CA TYR A 360 -47.07 31.81 -0.36
C TYR A 360 -48.56 31.52 -0.38
N ALA A 361 -49.39 32.57 -0.33
CA ALA A 361 -50.86 32.44 -0.33
C ALA A 361 -51.34 31.78 -1.63
N CYS A 362 -50.84 32.20 -2.79
CA CYS A 362 -51.20 31.62 -4.07
C CYS A 362 -50.82 30.13 -4.16
N ASP A 363 -49.59 29.77 -3.74
CA ASP A 363 -49.14 28.39 -3.75
C ASP A 363 -49.96 27.48 -2.85
N ARG A 364 -50.37 27.98 -1.67
CA ARG A 364 -51.23 27.28 -0.70
C ARG A 364 -52.70 27.15 -1.17
N MET A 365 -53.20 28.13 -1.90
CA MET A 365 -54.59 28.09 -2.43
C MET A 365 -54.69 27.20 -3.68
N ASN A 366 -53.59 26.95 -4.39
CA ASN A 366 -53.52 26.07 -5.56
C ASN A 366 -53.20 24.59 -5.21
N ALA A 367 -52.78 24.30 -3.98
CA ALA A 367 -52.48 22.96 -3.49
C ALA A 367 -53.75 22.30 -2.88
#